data_f0a6a9c33a297cd5aac9275d772e8df9
#
_entry.id   f0a6a9c33a297cd5aac9275d772e8df9
#
_cell.length_a   1.000
_cell.length_b   1.000
_cell.length_c   1.000
_cell.angle_alpha   90.00
_cell.angle_beta   90.00
_cell.angle_gamma   90.00
#
_symmetry.space_group_name_H-M   'P 1'
#
loop_
_entity.id
_entity.type
_entity.pdbx_description
1 polymer ?
#
loop_
_entity_poly.entity_id
_entity_poly.type
_entity_poly.pdbx_seq_one_letter_code
_entity_poly.pdbx_strand_id
1 'polypeptide(L)'
;IAQIWLNQARPAEDREPLPWHARFKGGLPIIDSGGHAVAVLEHVRQNDPTGPLADDAVKLIADHYAASGDHENAAFYYDQLANDHPKSPMLHDALVSSVDAKLNAYIGPEYDFAGLAEARETARRAMQLFPERQASTDSGNDLYNTLDLIADQEAERAFTYGEYFRSAGYIISAEYYFGMIAQKWPKSPWAEQAKAQLAELAELPREESRPLKIMTQPGAGDPFSQGISSGGAGGMGLGGGGGGIGP
;
A
#
# COMPACT_ATOMS: atom_id res chain seq x y z
N ILE A 1 12.97 -19.20 -19.12
CA ILE A 1 11.64 -19.56 -19.68
C ILE A 1 10.59 -18.58 -19.17
N ALA A 2 10.45 -18.39 -17.86
CA ALA A 2 9.47 -17.47 -17.27
C ALA A 2 9.57 -16.04 -17.83
N GLN A 3 10.78 -15.48 -17.95
CA GLN A 3 11.01 -14.16 -18.56
C GLN A 3 10.50 -14.07 -20.01
N ILE A 4 10.62 -15.15 -20.78
CA ILE A 4 10.09 -15.20 -22.15
C ILE A 4 8.56 -15.13 -22.12
N TRP A 5 7.92 -15.82 -21.20
CA TRP A 5 6.47 -15.80 -21.05
C TRP A 5 5.96 -14.45 -20.53
N LEU A 6 6.67 -13.82 -19.60
CA LEU A 6 6.36 -12.46 -19.12
C LEU A 6 6.44 -11.45 -20.27
N ASN A 7 7.48 -11.54 -21.12
CA ASN A 7 7.60 -10.69 -22.30
C ASN A 7 6.43 -10.90 -23.28
N GLN A 8 5.92 -12.12 -23.42
CA GLN A 8 4.75 -12.42 -24.24
C GLN A 8 3.44 -11.87 -23.68
N ALA A 9 3.35 -11.72 -22.35
CA ALA A 9 2.19 -11.15 -21.68
C ALA A 9 2.07 -9.62 -21.84
N ARG A 10 3.18 -8.94 -22.19
CA ARG A 10 3.20 -7.50 -22.44
C ARG A 10 2.40 -7.11 -23.70
N PRO A 11 1.89 -5.86 -23.81
CA PRO A 11 1.37 -5.31 -25.04
C PRO A 11 2.36 -5.49 -26.19
N ALA A 12 1.86 -5.64 -27.43
CA ALA A 12 2.71 -5.98 -28.58
C ALA A 12 3.80 -4.94 -28.86
N GLU A 13 3.54 -3.69 -28.55
CA GLU A 13 4.45 -2.55 -28.70
C GLU A 13 5.64 -2.59 -27.72
N ASP A 14 5.43 -3.18 -26.54
CA ASP A 14 6.44 -3.25 -25.45
C ASP A 14 7.20 -4.58 -25.42
N ARG A 15 6.97 -5.46 -26.42
CA ARG A 15 7.61 -6.77 -26.47
C ARG A 15 9.03 -6.68 -26.98
N GLU A 16 9.96 -7.14 -26.18
CA GLU A 16 11.32 -7.37 -26.64
C GLU A 16 11.38 -8.49 -27.68
N PRO A 17 12.27 -8.39 -28.68
CA PRO A 17 12.42 -9.45 -29.68
C PRO A 17 12.89 -10.74 -29.02
N LEU A 18 12.16 -11.83 -29.24
CA LEU A 18 12.50 -13.13 -28.70
C LEU A 18 13.88 -13.59 -29.19
N PRO A 19 14.73 -14.12 -28.32
CA PRO A 19 16.00 -14.71 -28.71
C PRO A 19 15.75 -15.86 -29.70
N TRP A 20 16.66 -16.03 -30.65
CA TRP A 20 16.50 -16.98 -31.76
C TRP A 20 16.14 -18.42 -31.33
N HIS A 21 16.68 -18.89 -30.20
CA HIS A 21 16.42 -20.21 -29.65
C HIS A 21 15.01 -20.37 -29.07
N ALA A 22 14.37 -19.29 -28.64
CA ALA A 22 12.98 -19.31 -28.14
C ALA A 22 11.95 -19.40 -29.25
N ARG A 23 12.33 -19.01 -30.49
CA ARG A 23 11.42 -19.07 -31.66
C ARG A 23 11.14 -20.50 -32.13
N PHE A 24 12.01 -21.46 -31.76
CA PHE A 24 11.93 -22.85 -32.25
C PHE A 24 11.43 -23.85 -31.18
N LYS A 25 11.30 -23.45 -29.92
CA LYS A 25 10.69 -24.29 -28.89
C LYS A 25 9.19 -24.10 -28.90
N GLY A 26 8.49 -25.00 -29.57
CA GLY A 26 7.03 -25.11 -29.48
C GLY A 26 6.64 -25.42 -28.03
N GLY A 27 6.03 -24.47 -27.36
CA GLY A 27 5.65 -24.60 -25.94
C GLY A 27 5.38 -23.28 -25.24
N LEU A 28 5.32 -22.19 -26.02
CA LEU A 28 4.79 -20.94 -25.46
C LEU A 28 3.30 -21.11 -25.19
N PRO A 29 2.82 -20.82 -23.98
CA PRO A 29 1.38 -20.84 -23.71
C PRO A 29 0.70 -19.80 -24.61
N ILE A 30 -0.29 -20.25 -25.38
CA ILE A 30 -1.05 -19.40 -26.31
C ILE A 30 -2.06 -18.54 -25.51
N ILE A 31 -2.43 -19.03 -24.33
CA ILE A 31 -3.40 -18.42 -23.43
C ILE A 31 -2.72 -18.25 -22.08
N ASP A 32 -2.85 -17.06 -21.48
CA ASP A 32 -2.32 -16.72 -20.15
C ASP A 32 -0.83 -17.04 -19.93
N SER A 33 0.02 -16.46 -20.77
CA SER A 33 1.47 -16.59 -20.63
C SER A 33 1.97 -15.94 -19.32
N GLY A 34 1.29 -14.90 -18.81
CA GLY A 34 1.61 -14.22 -17.57
C GLY A 34 1.38 -15.11 -16.35
N GLY A 35 0.19 -15.69 -16.21
CA GLY A 35 -0.13 -16.58 -15.09
C GLY A 35 0.76 -17.82 -15.05
N HIS A 36 1.10 -18.40 -16.21
CA HIS A 36 2.05 -19.50 -16.27
C HIS A 36 3.47 -19.09 -15.86
N ALA A 37 3.90 -17.88 -16.24
CA ALA A 37 5.20 -17.36 -15.83
C ALA A 37 5.26 -17.16 -14.31
N VAL A 38 4.23 -16.54 -13.72
CA VAL A 38 4.11 -16.36 -12.28
C VAL A 38 4.13 -17.70 -11.56
N ALA A 39 3.37 -18.71 -12.03
CA ALA A 39 3.37 -20.05 -11.42
C ALA A 39 4.76 -20.71 -11.41
N VAL A 40 5.55 -20.54 -12.49
CA VAL A 40 6.93 -21.07 -12.53
C VAL A 40 7.85 -20.30 -11.59
N LEU A 41 7.74 -18.98 -11.50
CA LEU A 41 8.53 -18.16 -10.58
C LEU A 41 8.18 -18.46 -9.11
N GLU A 42 6.90 -18.63 -8.80
CA GLU A 42 6.44 -19.09 -7.50
C GLU A 42 7.02 -20.45 -7.12
N HIS A 43 7.08 -21.37 -8.08
CA HIS A 43 7.69 -22.66 -7.86
C HIS A 43 9.20 -22.55 -7.53
N VAL A 44 9.93 -21.65 -8.19
CA VAL A 44 11.34 -21.36 -7.87
C VAL A 44 11.45 -20.84 -6.44
N ARG A 45 10.65 -19.85 -6.07
CA ARG A 45 10.63 -19.24 -4.74
C ARG A 45 10.32 -20.25 -3.63
N GLN A 46 9.33 -21.12 -3.85
CA GLN A 46 8.90 -22.11 -2.85
C GLN A 46 9.90 -23.24 -2.64
N ASN A 47 10.60 -23.68 -3.69
CA ASN A 47 11.54 -24.80 -3.60
C ASN A 47 12.94 -24.39 -3.14
N ASP A 48 13.35 -23.17 -3.43
CA ASP A 48 14.66 -22.63 -3.02
C ASP A 48 14.53 -21.15 -2.60
N PRO A 49 13.89 -20.88 -1.43
CA PRO A 49 13.59 -19.52 -0.99
C PRO A 49 14.84 -18.68 -0.65
N THR A 50 15.98 -19.33 -0.44
CA THR A 50 17.27 -18.67 -0.15
C THR A 50 18.29 -18.82 -1.27
N GLY A 51 17.86 -19.39 -2.37
CA GLY A 51 18.72 -19.64 -3.53
C GLY A 51 19.05 -18.35 -4.30
N PRO A 52 20.04 -18.45 -5.19
CA PRO A 52 20.56 -17.28 -5.91
C PRO A 52 19.57 -16.67 -6.93
N LEU A 53 18.45 -17.34 -7.17
CA LEU A 53 17.40 -16.88 -8.09
C LEU A 53 16.10 -16.48 -7.37
N ALA A 54 16.06 -16.60 -6.03
CA ALA A 54 14.83 -16.38 -5.28
C ALA A 54 14.40 -14.90 -5.32
N ASP A 55 15.32 -13.99 -5.09
CA ASP A 55 15.08 -12.55 -5.15
C ASP A 55 14.74 -12.08 -6.57
N ASP A 56 15.43 -12.59 -7.60
CA ASP A 56 15.08 -12.35 -9.01
C ASP A 56 13.67 -12.84 -9.34
N ALA A 57 13.27 -14.02 -8.84
CA ALA A 57 11.94 -14.56 -9.08
C ALA A 57 10.85 -13.69 -8.45
N VAL A 58 11.03 -13.29 -7.18
CA VAL A 58 10.08 -12.40 -6.48
C VAL A 58 9.95 -11.06 -7.20
N LYS A 59 11.10 -10.48 -7.61
CA LYS A 59 11.08 -9.21 -8.36
C LYS A 59 10.34 -9.33 -9.69
N LEU A 60 10.58 -10.38 -10.45
CA LEU A 60 9.89 -10.59 -11.74
C LEU A 60 8.38 -10.77 -11.58
N ILE A 61 7.92 -11.39 -10.49
CA ILE A 61 6.50 -11.50 -10.17
C ILE A 61 5.94 -10.11 -9.87
N ALA A 62 6.61 -9.34 -9.01
CA ALA A 62 6.20 -7.98 -8.65
C ALA A 62 6.12 -7.07 -9.90
N ASP A 63 7.16 -7.08 -10.73
CA ASP A 63 7.21 -6.29 -11.98
C ASP A 63 6.06 -6.68 -12.94
N HIS A 64 5.70 -7.96 -12.99
CA HIS A 64 4.58 -8.42 -13.81
C HIS A 64 3.25 -7.87 -13.30
N TYR A 65 2.99 -7.94 -11.99
CA TYR A 65 1.76 -7.39 -11.41
C TYR A 65 1.69 -5.86 -11.60
N ALA A 66 2.81 -5.16 -11.40
CA ALA A 66 2.88 -3.72 -11.65
C ALA A 66 2.55 -3.36 -13.11
N ALA A 67 3.12 -4.10 -14.06
CA ALA A 67 2.88 -3.91 -15.49
C ALA A 67 1.44 -4.27 -15.92
N SER A 68 0.76 -5.16 -15.19
CA SER A 68 -0.63 -5.52 -15.44
C SER A 68 -1.64 -4.59 -14.75
N GLY A 69 -1.16 -3.60 -13.96
CA GLY A 69 -2.02 -2.68 -13.20
C GLY A 69 -2.56 -3.27 -11.89
N ASP A 70 -2.12 -4.46 -11.51
CA ASP A 70 -2.45 -5.07 -10.22
C ASP A 70 -1.47 -4.57 -9.14
N HIS A 71 -1.67 -3.32 -8.75
CA HIS A 71 -0.77 -2.61 -7.86
C HIS A 71 -0.74 -3.16 -6.44
N GLU A 72 -1.83 -3.77 -5.97
CA GLU A 72 -1.88 -4.40 -4.64
C GLU A 72 -0.96 -5.63 -4.58
N ASN A 73 -1.06 -6.54 -5.55
CA ASN A 73 -0.17 -7.68 -5.65
C ASN A 73 1.28 -7.26 -5.94
N ALA A 74 1.50 -6.24 -6.77
CA ALA A 74 2.84 -5.70 -6.99
C ALA A 74 3.48 -5.23 -5.69
N ALA A 75 2.78 -4.42 -4.89
CA ALA A 75 3.25 -3.95 -3.59
C ALA A 75 3.57 -5.11 -2.64
N PHE A 76 2.70 -6.11 -2.59
CA PHE A 76 2.91 -7.31 -1.76
C PHE A 76 4.22 -8.02 -2.10
N TYR A 77 4.50 -8.28 -3.38
CA TYR A 77 5.73 -8.99 -3.79
C TYR A 77 6.98 -8.13 -3.64
N TYR A 78 6.92 -6.81 -3.87
CA TYR A 78 8.05 -5.93 -3.58
C TYR A 78 8.36 -5.88 -2.09
N ASP A 79 7.35 -5.81 -1.21
CA ASP A 79 7.53 -5.89 0.24
C ASP A 79 8.10 -7.24 0.67
N GLN A 80 7.65 -8.32 0.05
CA GLN A 80 8.19 -9.65 0.30
C GLN A 80 9.67 -9.72 -0.06
N LEU A 81 10.08 -9.19 -1.22
CA LEU A 81 11.50 -9.10 -1.58
C LEU A 81 12.29 -8.32 -0.51
N ALA A 82 11.77 -7.18 -0.08
CA ALA A 82 12.44 -6.33 0.90
C ALA A 82 12.57 -6.97 2.30
N ASN A 83 11.66 -7.87 2.65
CA ASN A 83 11.64 -8.54 3.95
C ASN A 83 12.41 -9.86 3.94
N ASP A 84 12.23 -10.66 2.89
CA ASP A 84 12.84 -12.01 2.81
C ASP A 84 14.28 -11.95 2.30
N HIS A 85 14.61 -10.93 1.48
CA HIS A 85 15.94 -10.78 0.86
C HIS A 85 16.60 -9.42 1.19
N PRO A 86 16.86 -9.10 2.48
CA PRO A 86 17.40 -7.80 2.90
C PRO A 86 18.84 -7.52 2.43
N LYS A 87 19.51 -8.53 1.86
CA LYS A 87 20.86 -8.41 1.28
C LYS A 87 20.85 -8.38 -0.25
N SER A 88 19.69 -8.44 -0.88
CA SER A 88 19.59 -8.38 -2.33
C SER A 88 20.10 -7.03 -2.86
N PRO A 89 20.84 -7.02 -3.97
CA PRO A 89 21.24 -5.79 -4.64
C PRO A 89 20.03 -4.98 -5.15
N MET A 90 18.88 -5.63 -5.30
CA MET A 90 17.62 -5.05 -5.76
C MET A 90 16.78 -4.45 -4.62
N LEU A 91 17.24 -4.52 -3.36
CA LEU A 91 16.46 -4.09 -2.19
C LEU A 91 15.98 -2.64 -2.30
N HIS A 92 16.87 -1.72 -2.72
CA HIS A 92 16.51 -0.31 -2.87
C HIS A 92 15.39 -0.13 -3.91
N ASP A 93 15.58 -0.72 -5.08
CA ASP A 93 14.64 -0.59 -6.19
C ASP A 93 13.29 -1.24 -5.84
N ALA A 94 13.31 -2.36 -5.11
CA ALA A 94 12.10 -2.98 -4.60
C ALA A 94 11.34 -2.09 -3.60
N LEU A 95 12.04 -1.42 -2.67
CA LEU A 95 11.41 -0.50 -1.73
C LEU A 95 10.77 0.70 -2.45
N VAL A 96 11.46 1.29 -3.43
CA VAL A 96 10.92 2.39 -4.23
C VAL A 96 9.69 1.93 -5.03
N SER A 97 9.81 0.79 -5.73
CA SER A 97 8.70 0.24 -6.51
C SER A 97 7.50 -0.18 -5.62
N SER A 98 7.74 -0.63 -4.38
CA SER A 98 6.67 -0.89 -3.41
C SER A 98 5.91 0.39 -3.06
N VAL A 99 6.63 1.49 -2.83
CA VAL A 99 5.99 2.80 -2.57
C VAL A 99 5.13 3.24 -3.74
N ASP A 100 5.67 3.16 -4.96
CA ASP A 100 4.94 3.54 -6.18
C ASP A 100 3.71 2.66 -6.38
N ALA A 101 3.82 1.35 -6.15
CA ALA A 101 2.70 0.42 -6.25
C ALA A 101 1.61 0.75 -5.23
N LYS A 102 1.96 1.02 -3.97
CA LYS A 102 1.00 1.42 -2.92
C LYS A 102 0.30 2.74 -3.24
N LEU A 103 1.01 3.71 -3.82
CA LEU A 103 0.40 4.96 -4.27
C LEU A 103 -0.56 4.75 -5.44
N ASN A 104 -0.17 3.92 -6.40
CA ASN A 104 -1.03 3.60 -7.54
C ASN A 104 -2.26 2.74 -7.15
N ALA A 105 -2.17 1.97 -6.06
CA ALA A 105 -3.30 1.25 -5.49
C ALA A 105 -4.27 2.16 -4.71
N TYR A 106 -3.82 3.36 -4.30
CA TYR A 106 -4.65 4.29 -3.54
C TYR A 106 -5.75 4.90 -4.43
N ILE A 107 -7.00 4.70 -4.04
CA ILE A 107 -8.18 5.10 -4.83
C ILE A 107 -8.88 6.35 -4.30
N GLY A 108 -8.34 6.99 -3.27
CA GLY A 108 -8.84 8.28 -2.81
C GLY A 108 -9.13 8.39 -1.31
N PRO A 109 -9.46 9.60 -0.82
CA PRO A 109 -9.54 9.91 0.61
C PRO A 109 -10.70 9.22 1.34
N GLU A 110 -11.71 8.75 0.63
CA GLU A 110 -12.88 8.07 1.19
C GLU A 110 -12.63 6.58 1.48
N TYR A 111 -11.52 6.04 0.95
CA TYR A 111 -11.19 4.63 1.02
C TYR A 111 -10.07 4.33 2.02
N ASP A 112 -9.51 3.13 1.96
CA ASP A 112 -8.53 2.68 2.94
C ASP A 112 -7.28 3.55 3.01
N PHE A 113 -6.89 3.85 4.23
CA PHE A 113 -5.72 4.65 4.58
C PHE A 113 -4.47 3.81 4.82
N ALA A 114 -4.61 2.52 5.06
CA ALA A 114 -3.48 1.66 5.44
C ALA A 114 -2.37 1.73 4.38
N GLY A 115 -2.73 1.68 3.10
CA GLY A 115 -1.79 1.75 1.98
C GLY A 115 -0.92 3.02 1.98
N LEU A 116 -1.47 4.19 2.26
CA LEU A 116 -0.68 5.44 2.35
C LEU A 116 0.28 5.45 3.53
N ALA A 117 -0.18 4.97 4.70
CA ALA A 117 0.67 4.88 5.89
C ALA A 117 1.83 3.90 5.68
N GLU A 118 1.56 2.77 5.04
CA GLU A 118 2.58 1.79 4.66
C GLU A 118 3.54 2.34 3.60
N ALA A 119 3.04 3.04 2.58
CA ALA A 119 3.87 3.70 1.57
C ALA A 119 4.85 4.68 2.22
N ARG A 120 4.37 5.51 3.15
CA ARG A 120 5.20 6.45 3.90
C ARG A 120 6.27 5.74 4.73
N GLU A 121 5.93 4.65 5.41
CA GLU A 121 6.89 3.89 6.22
C GLU A 121 7.93 3.20 5.34
N THR A 122 7.51 2.61 4.22
CA THR A 122 8.41 2.00 3.24
C THR A 122 9.36 3.04 2.62
N ALA A 123 8.87 4.24 2.27
CA ALA A 123 9.70 5.33 1.78
C ALA A 123 10.75 5.77 2.81
N ARG A 124 10.35 5.94 4.07
CA ARG A 124 11.28 6.26 5.16
C ARG A 124 12.33 5.17 5.36
N ARG A 125 11.92 3.90 5.31
CA ARG A 125 12.86 2.77 5.39
C ARG A 125 13.87 2.80 4.25
N ALA A 126 13.45 3.05 3.02
CA ALA A 126 14.36 3.19 1.88
C ALA A 126 15.38 4.32 2.11
N MET A 127 14.91 5.47 2.59
CA MET A 127 15.77 6.62 2.89
C MET A 127 16.78 6.35 4.01
N GLN A 128 16.39 5.59 5.03
CA GLN A 128 17.27 5.22 6.15
C GLN A 128 18.34 4.19 5.75
N LEU A 129 17.96 3.22 4.91
CA LEU A 129 18.87 2.15 4.48
C LEU A 129 19.87 2.63 3.40
N PHE A 130 19.48 3.60 2.58
CA PHE A 130 20.26 4.05 1.43
C PHE A 130 20.44 5.57 1.39
N PRO A 131 21.03 6.19 2.44
CA PRO A 131 21.18 7.64 2.52
C PRO A 131 22.07 8.20 1.40
N GLU A 132 23.02 7.42 0.89
CA GLU A 132 23.91 7.81 -0.21
C GLU A 132 23.19 7.97 -1.55
N ARG A 133 22.13 7.20 -1.79
CA ARG A 133 21.34 7.30 -3.02
C ARG A 133 20.46 8.55 -3.06
N GLN A 134 20.16 9.14 -1.90
CA GLN A 134 19.40 10.38 -1.81
C GLN A 134 20.23 11.62 -2.18
N ALA A 135 21.53 11.56 -1.97
CA ALA A 135 22.44 12.69 -2.22
C ALA A 135 22.90 12.80 -3.68
N SER A 136 22.77 11.75 -4.48
CA SER A 136 23.51 11.59 -5.74
C SER A 136 22.65 11.49 -7.01
N THR A 137 21.31 11.45 -6.93
CA THR A 137 20.50 11.17 -8.12
C THR A 137 19.11 11.81 -8.04
N ASP A 138 18.49 11.96 -9.20
CA ASP A 138 17.05 12.29 -9.36
C ASP A 138 16.14 11.40 -8.48
N SER A 139 16.53 10.15 -8.24
CA SER A 139 15.80 9.21 -7.37
C SER A 139 15.68 9.65 -5.89
N GLY A 140 16.66 10.40 -5.37
CA GLY A 140 16.57 10.96 -4.01
C GLY A 140 15.52 12.06 -3.91
N ASN A 141 15.45 12.90 -4.93
CA ASN A 141 14.39 13.89 -5.04
C ASN A 141 13.02 13.24 -5.21
N ASP A 142 12.93 12.11 -5.91
CA ASP A 142 11.67 11.38 -6.11
C ASP A 142 11.07 10.89 -4.79
N LEU A 143 11.88 10.32 -3.88
CA LEU A 143 11.37 9.87 -2.58
C LEU A 143 10.92 11.02 -1.66
N TYR A 144 11.61 12.17 -1.71
CA TYR A 144 11.17 13.36 -0.98
C TYR A 144 9.86 13.90 -1.57
N ASN A 145 9.77 14.01 -2.89
CA ASN A 145 8.57 14.44 -3.58
C ASN A 145 7.42 13.46 -3.32
N THR A 146 7.73 12.16 -3.27
CA THR A 146 6.75 11.10 -2.95
C THR A 146 6.24 11.24 -1.52
N LEU A 147 7.11 11.54 -0.54
CA LEU A 147 6.67 11.79 0.83
C LEU A 147 5.82 13.05 0.95
N ASP A 148 6.13 14.11 0.20
CA ASP A 148 5.30 15.31 0.15
C ASP A 148 3.94 15.01 -0.50
N LEU A 149 3.92 14.21 -1.58
CA LEU A 149 2.66 13.74 -2.19
C LEU A 149 1.82 12.92 -1.20
N ILE A 150 2.43 11.98 -0.48
CA ILE A 150 1.73 11.20 0.56
C ILE A 150 1.17 12.12 1.64
N ALA A 151 1.96 13.12 2.06
CA ALA A 151 1.52 14.09 3.05
C ALA A 151 0.33 14.93 2.56
N ASP A 152 0.31 15.29 1.28
CA ASP A 152 -0.82 16.00 0.67
C ASP A 152 -2.08 15.13 0.59
N GLN A 153 -1.95 13.86 0.24
CA GLN A 153 -3.08 12.90 0.24
C GLN A 153 -3.63 12.65 1.66
N GLU A 154 -2.75 12.53 2.66
CA GLU A 154 -3.17 12.42 4.06
C GLU A 154 -3.89 13.70 4.55
N ALA A 155 -3.41 14.87 4.14
CA ALA A 155 -4.04 16.14 4.47
C ALA A 155 -5.40 16.31 3.77
N GLU A 156 -5.51 15.92 2.50
CA GLU A 156 -6.77 15.89 1.75
C GLU A 156 -7.81 15.03 2.45
N ARG A 157 -7.42 13.84 2.85
CA ARG A 157 -8.31 12.93 3.58
C ARG A 157 -8.79 13.56 4.89
N ALA A 158 -7.86 14.13 5.67
CA ALA A 158 -8.24 14.81 6.92
C ALA A 158 -9.18 15.99 6.65
N PHE A 159 -9.01 16.70 5.53
CA PHE A 159 -9.88 17.79 5.12
C PHE A 159 -11.29 17.27 4.78
N THR A 160 -11.38 16.20 4.03
CA THR A 160 -12.66 15.55 3.68
C THR A 160 -13.44 15.14 4.95
N TYR A 161 -12.75 14.61 5.96
CA TYR A 161 -13.40 14.34 7.25
C TYR A 161 -13.83 15.62 8.00
N GLY A 162 -13.00 16.65 7.97
CA GLY A 162 -13.36 17.95 8.53
C GLY A 162 -14.64 18.50 7.92
N GLU A 163 -14.76 18.47 6.59
CA GLU A 163 -15.95 18.87 5.84
C GLU A 163 -17.17 18.00 6.17
N TYR A 164 -16.99 16.69 6.27
CA TYR A 164 -18.07 15.79 6.67
C TYR A 164 -18.61 16.16 8.06
N PHE A 165 -17.73 16.31 9.06
CA PHE A 165 -18.16 16.66 10.41
C PHE A 165 -18.77 18.06 10.48
N ARG A 166 -18.25 19.01 9.72
CA ARG A 166 -18.83 20.35 9.60
C ARG A 166 -20.26 20.29 9.05
N SER A 167 -20.47 19.57 7.96
CA SER A 167 -21.79 19.42 7.32
C SER A 167 -22.79 18.68 8.20
N ALA A 168 -22.31 17.74 9.02
CA ALA A 168 -23.10 16.99 9.99
C ALA A 168 -23.40 17.78 11.28
N GLY A 169 -22.84 19.00 11.45
CA GLY A 169 -23.04 19.85 12.62
C GLY A 169 -22.16 19.49 13.83
N TYR A 170 -21.12 18.67 13.63
CA TYR A 170 -20.17 18.30 14.68
C TYR A 170 -18.96 19.25 14.67
N ILE A 171 -19.17 20.47 15.13
CA ILE A 171 -18.19 21.57 15.03
C ILE A 171 -16.86 21.22 15.70
N ILE A 172 -16.88 20.63 16.89
CA ILE A 172 -15.65 20.27 17.63
C ILE A 172 -14.82 19.23 16.84
N SER A 173 -15.47 18.26 16.22
CA SER A 173 -14.79 17.27 15.41
C SER A 173 -14.20 17.89 14.13
N ALA A 174 -14.93 18.80 13.49
CA ALA A 174 -14.44 19.55 12.34
C ALA A 174 -13.20 20.39 12.72
N GLU A 175 -13.26 21.14 13.82
CA GLU A 175 -12.13 21.92 14.37
C GLU A 175 -10.91 21.04 14.62
N TYR A 176 -11.12 19.85 15.17
CA TYR A 176 -10.04 18.88 15.38
C TYR A 176 -9.32 18.49 14.09
N TYR A 177 -10.10 18.10 13.06
CA TYR A 177 -9.49 17.66 11.77
C TYR A 177 -8.81 18.82 11.06
N PHE A 178 -9.42 19.99 10.97
CA PHE A 178 -8.77 21.16 10.35
C PHE A 178 -7.54 21.63 11.16
N GLY A 179 -7.62 21.61 12.48
CA GLY A 179 -6.48 21.93 13.35
C GLY A 179 -5.31 20.94 13.18
N MET A 180 -5.63 19.65 13.05
CA MET A 180 -4.64 18.61 12.78
C MET A 180 -3.91 18.86 11.47
N ILE A 181 -4.61 19.28 10.39
CA ILE A 181 -4.00 19.57 9.09
C ILE A 181 -2.97 20.71 9.24
N ALA A 182 -3.37 21.81 9.88
CA ALA A 182 -2.52 22.96 10.07
C ALA A 182 -1.23 22.65 10.88
N GLN A 183 -1.30 21.65 11.78
CA GLN A 183 -0.16 21.24 12.61
C GLN A 183 0.73 20.18 11.94
N LYS A 184 0.14 19.15 11.34
CA LYS A 184 0.90 18.00 10.79
C LYS A 184 1.43 18.26 9.40
N TRP A 185 0.68 18.97 8.56
CA TRP A 185 1.00 19.20 7.15
C TRP A 185 0.98 20.69 6.78
N PRO A 186 1.76 21.54 7.45
CA PRO A 186 1.71 22.99 7.28
C PRO A 186 2.11 23.46 5.87
N LYS A 187 2.79 22.64 5.10
CA LYS A 187 3.21 22.92 3.72
C LYS A 187 2.20 22.46 2.67
N SER A 188 1.22 21.64 3.04
CA SER A 188 0.21 21.16 2.13
C SER A 188 -0.73 22.28 1.68
N PRO A 189 -1.21 22.27 0.44
CA PRO A 189 -2.23 23.21 -0.04
C PRO A 189 -3.52 23.17 0.81
N TRP A 190 -3.80 22.06 1.46
CA TRP A 190 -4.94 21.87 2.37
C TRP A 190 -4.80 22.65 3.69
N ALA A 191 -3.56 23.01 4.09
CA ALA A 191 -3.34 23.73 5.34
C ALA A 191 -3.94 25.14 5.33
N GLU A 192 -3.85 25.87 4.21
CA GLU A 192 -4.45 27.20 4.08
C GLU A 192 -5.97 27.13 4.05
N GLN A 193 -6.52 26.13 3.37
CA GLN A 193 -7.97 25.89 3.35
C GLN A 193 -8.48 25.52 4.75
N ALA A 194 -7.77 24.66 5.46
CA ALA A 194 -8.12 24.27 6.83
C ALA A 194 -8.10 25.47 7.81
N LYS A 195 -7.12 26.37 7.68
CA LYS A 195 -7.09 27.61 8.48
C LYS A 195 -8.28 28.51 8.19
N ALA A 196 -8.68 28.65 6.92
CA ALA A 196 -9.89 29.41 6.56
C ALA A 196 -11.13 28.79 7.18
N GLN A 197 -11.27 27.47 7.12
CA GLN A 197 -12.39 26.76 7.75
C GLN A 197 -12.41 26.92 9.28
N LEU A 198 -11.25 26.89 9.95
CA LEU A 198 -11.16 27.13 11.39
C LEU A 198 -11.61 28.56 11.76
N ALA A 199 -11.27 29.56 10.93
CA ALA A 199 -11.72 30.92 11.17
C ALA A 199 -13.25 31.06 11.04
N GLU A 200 -13.86 30.42 10.03
CA GLU A 200 -15.32 30.36 9.88
C GLU A 200 -16.00 29.66 11.06
N LEU A 201 -15.47 28.53 11.51
CA LEU A 201 -16.01 27.76 12.63
C LEU A 201 -15.92 28.53 13.95
N ALA A 202 -14.90 29.38 14.13
CA ALA A 202 -14.72 30.17 15.35
C ALA A 202 -15.80 31.26 15.51
N GLU A 203 -16.43 31.68 14.40
CA GLU A 203 -17.53 32.67 14.43
C GLU A 203 -18.92 32.05 14.69
N LEU A 204 -19.01 30.69 14.58
CA LEU A 204 -20.28 30.02 14.83
C LEU A 204 -20.58 29.94 16.34
N PRO A 205 -21.84 30.15 16.72
CA PRO A 205 -22.25 29.99 18.10
C PRO A 205 -21.95 28.52 18.49
N ARG A 206 -21.17 28.34 19.54
CA ARG A 206 -20.91 27.02 20.14
C ARG A 206 -22.17 26.57 20.87
N GLU A 207 -23.17 26.20 20.10
CA GLU A 207 -24.25 25.39 20.66
C GLU A 207 -23.64 24.11 21.18
N GLU A 208 -24.07 23.71 22.37
CA GLU A 208 -23.63 22.48 23.04
C GLU A 208 -23.55 21.37 21.98
N SER A 209 -22.33 20.94 21.70
CA SER A 209 -22.05 19.89 20.74
C SER A 209 -23.07 18.78 20.96
N ARG A 210 -23.87 18.48 19.96
CA ARG A 210 -24.77 17.32 20.01
C ARG A 210 -23.91 16.17 20.51
N PRO A 211 -24.23 15.57 21.67
CA PRO A 211 -23.44 14.45 22.13
C PRO A 211 -23.39 13.49 20.97
N LEU A 212 -22.19 13.01 20.60
CA LEU A 212 -22.03 11.95 19.63
C LEU A 212 -23.09 10.93 19.95
N LYS A 213 -24.20 10.92 19.23
CA LYS A 213 -25.06 9.76 19.16
C LYS A 213 -24.14 8.72 18.54
N ILE A 214 -23.42 8.00 19.38
CA ILE A 214 -22.81 6.75 19.00
C ILE A 214 -23.94 6.05 18.27
N MET A 215 -23.81 5.93 16.96
CA MET A 215 -24.84 5.33 16.12
C MET A 215 -24.90 3.85 16.53
N THR A 216 -25.70 3.57 17.53
CA THR A 216 -26.08 2.22 17.94
C THR A 216 -27.15 1.65 16.98
N GLN A 217 -27.25 2.20 15.77
CA GLN A 217 -28.06 1.58 14.73
C GLN A 217 -27.23 0.50 14.05
N PRO A 218 -27.64 -0.78 14.17
CA PRO A 218 -27.01 -1.85 13.43
C PRO A 218 -27.25 -1.60 11.93
N GLY A 219 -26.21 -1.21 11.20
CA GLY A 219 -26.23 -1.01 9.76
C GLY A 219 -25.61 0.27 9.21
N ALA A 220 -25.37 1.31 10.02
CA ALA A 220 -24.54 2.43 9.62
C ALA A 220 -23.10 2.13 10.05
N GLY A 221 -22.30 1.58 9.15
CA GLY A 221 -20.89 1.33 9.41
C GLY A 221 -20.21 2.63 9.81
N ASP A 222 -19.64 2.66 11.00
CA ASP A 222 -18.73 3.70 11.43
C ASP A 222 -17.55 3.71 10.45
N PRO A 223 -17.31 4.78 9.68
CA PRO A 223 -16.18 4.83 8.75
C PRO A 223 -14.82 4.65 9.45
N PHE A 224 -14.78 4.72 10.78
CA PHE A 224 -13.59 4.49 11.58
C PHE A 224 -13.45 3.08 12.17
N SER A 225 -14.50 2.26 12.15
CA SER A 225 -14.45 0.93 12.79
C SER A 225 -13.76 -0.14 11.93
N GLN A 226 -13.52 0.10 10.65
CA GLN A 226 -12.92 -0.88 9.77
C GLN A 226 -11.37 -0.92 9.81
N GLY A 227 -10.71 0.04 10.46
CA GLY A 227 -9.25 0.15 10.51
C GLY A 227 -8.56 -0.41 11.77
N ILE A 228 -9.29 -0.87 12.79
CA ILE A 228 -8.70 -1.42 14.01
C ILE A 228 -9.22 -2.85 14.23
N SER A 229 -9.01 -3.71 13.26
CA SER A 229 -8.97 -5.14 13.51
C SER A 229 -7.59 -5.46 14.08
N SER A 230 -7.45 -5.29 15.40
CA SER A 230 -6.36 -5.90 16.14
C SER A 230 -6.33 -7.38 15.78
N GLY A 231 -5.22 -7.84 15.21
CA GLY A 231 -4.97 -9.23 14.96
C GLY A 231 -5.28 -10.06 16.19
N GLY A 232 -6.38 -10.81 16.11
CA GLY A 232 -6.85 -11.68 17.16
C GLY A 232 -5.80 -12.73 17.46
N ALA A 233 -5.27 -12.68 18.67
CA ALA A 233 -4.53 -13.77 19.24
C ALA A 233 -5.39 -15.03 19.15
N GLY A 234 -5.00 -15.97 18.29
CA GLY A 234 -5.58 -17.28 18.17
C GLY A 234 -5.41 -18.03 19.47
N GLY A 235 -6.40 -18.02 20.30
CA GLY A 235 -6.50 -18.88 21.47
C GLY A 235 -6.57 -20.33 21.01
N MET A 236 -5.47 -21.06 21.19
CA MET A 236 -5.48 -22.52 21.12
C MET A 236 -6.37 -23.04 22.26
N GLY A 237 -7.59 -23.37 21.94
CA GLY A 237 -8.46 -24.16 22.80
C GLY A 237 -7.94 -25.59 22.88
N LEU A 238 -7.28 -25.94 23.97
CA LEU A 238 -6.99 -27.33 24.34
C LEU A 238 -8.33 -28.00 24.71
N GLY A 239 -8.92 -28.68 23.77
CA GLY A 239 -10.02 -29.59 24.01
C GLY A 239 -9.54 -30.86 24.69
N GLY A 240 -9.68 -30.92 26.02
CA GLY A 240 -9.49 -32.14 26.80
C GLY A 240 -10.61 -33.12 26.53
N GLY A 241 -10.34 -34.16 25.72
CA GLY A 241 -11.21 -35.30 25.55
C GLY A 241 -11.00 -36.30 26.68
N GLY A 242 -11.87 -36.29 27.70
CA GLY A 242 -11.94 -37.31 28.71
C GLY A 242 -12.65 -38.56 28.18
N GLY A 243 -11.89 -39.60 27.83
CA GLY A 243 -12.40 -40.93 27.53
C GLY A 243 -12.62 -41.68 28.83
N GLY A 244 -13.89 -41.84 29.23
CA GLY A 244 -14.29 -42.75 30.29
C GLY A 244 -14.36 -44.14 29.76
N ILE A 245 -13.57 -45.05 30.36
CA ILE A 245 -13.71 -46.50 30.25
C ILE A 245 -14.39 -46.94 31.55
N GLY A 246 -15.44 -47.65 31.47
CA GLY A 246 -16.10 -48.32 32.57
C GLY A 246 -16.79 -49.59 32.07
N PRO A 247 -17.13 -50.54 32.97
CA PRO A 247 -16.47 -51.85 33.06
C PRO A 247 -17.05 -52.86 32.10
#